data_18258e0397eed44453d88b7f674a04e8
#
_entry.id   18258e0397eed44453d88b7f674a04e8
#
_cell.length_a   1.000
_cell.length_b   1.000
_cell.length_c   1.000
_cell.angle_alpha   90.00
_cell.angle_beta   90.00
_cell.angle_gamma   90.00
#
_symmetry.space_group_name_H-M   'P 1'
#
loop_
_entity.id
_entity.type
_entity.pdbx_description
1 polymer ?
#
loop_
_entity_poly.entity_id
_entity_poly.type
_entity_poly.pdbx_seq_one_letter_code
_entity_poly.pdbx_strand_id
1 'polypeptide(L)'
;MKRSRILAITLVGIIMSMVLVFPNVSKKFSDKNTNQNILDTKVRSAVKMIESGEGNPMEAIFALREVVEVDSNHRDAQFYLGQFSIMSGQWNKAIDRFKKVLRINSSDEYAIESLAIARFQKGEKNGAVEDLKNYLESFPNSSRDSELRTLLESYQGEIQSEVKEVQ
;
A
#
# COMPACT_ATOMS: atom_id res chain seq x y z
N MET A 1 -1.65 12.65 -57.11
CA MET A 1 -1.10 13.58 -56.11
C MET A 1 -2.14 14.47 -55.40
N LYS A 2 -3.32 14.78 -55.94
CA LYS A 2 -4.35 15.62 -55.27
C LYS A 2 -5.15 14.90 -54.19
N ARG A 3 -5.41 13.58 -54.32
CA ARG A 3 -6.21 12.80 -53.34
C ARG A 3 -5.52 12.58 -52.00
N SER A 4 -4.19 12.44 -51.95
CA SER A 4 -3.44 12.26 -50.70
C SER A 4 -3.35 13.55 -49.87
N ARG A 5 -3.37 14.71 -50.49
CA ARG A 5 -3.36 16.01 -49.79
C ARG A 5 -4.72 16.33 -49.15
N ILE A 6 -5.82 15.92 -49.79
CA ILE A 6 -7.18 16.09 -49.20
C ILE A 6 -7.36 15.20 -47.99
N LEU A 7 -6.90 13.93 -48.03
CA LEU A 7 -6.94 13.00 -46.89
C LEU A 7 -6.10 13.49 -45.71
N ALA A 8 -4.93 14.09 -45.96
CA ALA A 8 -4.09 14.64 -44.89
C ALA A 8 -4.73 15.87 -44.22
N ILE A 9 -5.38 16.74 -44.99
CA ILE A 9 -6.05 17.94 -44.45
C ILE A 9 -7.29 17.56 -43.63
N THR A 10 -8.05 16.55 -44.04
CA THR A 10 -9.21 16.07 -43.28
C THR A 10 -8.79 15.38 -41.97
N LEU A 11 -7.67 14.63 -42.00
CA LEU A 11 -7.15 13.98 -40.78
C LEU A 11 -6.65 15.01 -39.75
N VAL A 12 -5.95 16.04 -40.21
CA VAL A 12 -5.49 17.14 -39.32
C VAL A 12 -6.69 17.93 -38.77
N GLY A 13 -7.73 18.16 -39.56
CA GLY A 13 -8.96 18.82 -39.11
C GLY A 13 -9.70 18.03 -38.03
N ILE A 14 -9.75 16.70 -38.16
CA ILE A 14 -10.38 15.81 -37.15
C ILE A 14 -9.57 15.79 -35.85
N ILE A 15 -8.23 15.73 -35.95
CA ILE A 15 -7.36 15.76 -34.73
C ILE A 15 -7.49 17.12 -34.05
N MET A 16 -7.53 18.21 -34.79
CA MET A 16 -7.66 19.56 -34.23
C MET A 16 -9.04 19.83 -33.63
N SER A 17 -10.12 19.27 -34.22
CA SER A 17 -11.47 19.34 -33.62
C SER A 17 -11.57 18.49 -32.37
N MET A 18 -10.89 17.34 -32.28
CA MET A 18 -10.85 16.48 -31.12
C MET A 18 -10.13 17.14 -29.93
N VAL A 19 -9.07 17.93 -30.19
CA VAL A 19 -8.37 18.72 -29.17
C VAL A 19 -9.23 19.88 -28.67
N LEU A 20 -10.07 20.49 -29.52
CA LEU A 20 -10.95 21.58 -29.11
C LEU A 20 -12.22 21.13 -28.37
N VAL A 21 -12.68 19.87 -28.58
CA VAL A 21 -13.88 19.32 -27.93
C VAL A 21 -13.54 18.71 -26.56
N PHE A 22 -12.27 18.34 -26.28
CA PHE A 22 -11.84 17.76 -25.01
C PHE A 22 -10.73 18.56 -24.30
N PRO A 23 -10.90 19.87 -24.04
CA PRO A 23 -9.88 20.65 -23.32
C PRO A 23 -9.74 20.24 -21.85
N ASN A 24 -10.71 19.47 -21.30
CA ASN A 24 -10.73 19.07 -19.90
C ASN A 24 -9.96 17.76 -19.59
N VAL A 25 -9.66 16.94 -20.58
CA VAL A 25 -9.02 15.64 -20.34
C VAL A 25 -7.55 15.83 -19.95
N SER A 26 -6.81 16.69 -20.66
CA SER A 26 -5.40 16.99 -20.35
C SER A 26 -5.23 17.71 -19.00
N LYS A 27 -6.15 18.62 -18.67
CA LYS A 27 -6.14 19.34 -17.39
C LYS A 27 -6.38 18.40 -16.21
N LYS A 28 -7.34 17.48 -16.35
CA LYS A 28 -7.66 16.48 -15.30
C LYS A 28 -6.52 15.49 -15.06
N PHE A 29 -5.74 15.13 -16.08
CA PHE A 29 -4.55 14.29 -15.94
C PHE A 29 -3.37 15.05 -15.30
N SER A 30 -3.17 16.31 -15.66
CA SER A 30 -2.13 17.16 -15.05
C SER A 30 -2.42 17.42 -13.58
N ASP A 31 -3.65 17.74 -13.22
CA ASP A 31 -4.06 18.02 -11.84
C ASP A 31 -3.96 16.78 -10.94
N LYS A 32 -4.30 15.59 -11.46
CA LYS A 32 -4.19 14.32 -10.72
C LYS A 32 -2.73 13.98 -10.40
N ASN A 33 -1.82 14.14 -11.38
CA ASN A 33 -0.39 13.88 -11.18
C ASN A 33 0.25 14.87 -10.20
N THR A 34 -0.16 16.13 -10.23
CA THR A 34 0.31 17.17 -9.31
C THR A 34 -0.18 16.89 -7.89
N ASN A 35 -1.45 16.53 -7.71
CA ASN A 35 -2.00 16.18 -6.41
C ASN A 35 -1.32 14.94 -5.82
N GLN A 36 -1.08 13.89 -6.63
CA GLN A 36 -0.38 12.69 -6.17
C GLN A 36 1.04 13.04 -5.68
N ASN A 37 1.80 13.83 -6.44
CA ASN A 37 3.13 14.27 -6.03
C ASN A 37 3.15 15.07 -4.71
N ILE A 38 2.10 15.85 -4.44
CA ILE A 38 1.95 16.57 -3.17
C ILE A 38 1.72 15.58 -2.02
N LEU A 39 0.84 14.59 -2.20
CA LEU A 39 0.57 13.56 -1.21
C LEU A 39 1.81 12.71 -0.93
N ASP A 40 2.52 12.26 -1.97
CA ASP A 40 3.77 11.50 -1.85
C ASP A 40 4.85 12.29 -1.11
N THR A 41 4.94 13.59 -1.37
CA THR A 41 5.89 14.47 -0.67
C THR A 41 5.55 14.61 0.80
N LYS A 42 4.25 14.76 1.11
CA LYS A 42 3.76 14.82 2.49
C LYS A 42 4.06 13.53 3.27
N VAL A 43 3.83 12.38 2.63
CA VAL A 43 4.17 11.06 3.21
C VAL A 43 5.67 10.95 3.45
N ARG A 44 6.51 11.26 2.46
CA ARG A 44 7.98 11.23 2.63
C ARG A 44 8.47 12.12 3.77
N SER A 45 7.90 13.32 3.92
CA SER A 45 8.24 14.22 5.02
C SER A 45 7.84 13.64 6.38
N ALA A 46 6.66 13.05 6.47
CA ALA A 46 6.20 12.38 7.69
C ALA A 46 7.08 11.18 8.05
N VAL A 47 7.44 10.35 7.06
CA VAL A 47 8.33 9.19 7.26
C VAL A 47 9.71 9.63 7.73
N LYS A 48 10.29 10.64 7.08
CA LYS A 48 11.60 11.19 7.48
C LYS A 48 11.59 11.70 8.94
N MET A 49 10.51 12.36 9.37
CA MET A 49 10.35 12.83 10.76
C MET A 49 10.34 11.68 11.75
N ILE A 50 9.73 10.53 11.36
CA ILE A 50 9.71 9.32 12.19
C ILE A 50 11.09 8.67 12.27
N GLU A 51 11.76 8.50 11.12
CA GLU A 51 13.05 7.82 11.01
C GLU A 51 14.19 8.60 11.66
N SER A 52 14.18 9.92 11.55
CA SER A 52 15.18 10.77 12.20
C SER A 52 15.00 10.89 13.72
N GLY A 53 13.82 10.57 14.23
CA GLY A 53 13.45 10.84 15.62
C GLY A 53 13.35 12.34 15.94
N GLU A 54 13.47 13.20 14.94
CA GLU A 54 13.36 14.65 15.06
C GLU A 54 11.90 15.08 14.90
N GLY A 55 11.38 15.80 15.86
CA GLY A 55 10.01 16.33 15.83
C GLY A 55 9.02 15.50 16.65
N ASN A 56 7.76 15.87 16.51
CA ASN A 56 6.66 15.22 17.23
C ASN A 56 6.06 14.08 16.40
N PRO A 57 6.16 12.81 16.84
CA PRO A 57 5.56 11.69 16.12
C PRO A 57 4.07 11.86 15.78
N MET A 58 3.33 12.63 16.61
CA MET A 58 1.92 12.93 16.36
C MET A 58 1.71 13.79 15.12
N GLU A 59 2.64 14.70 14.78
CA GLU A 59 2.58 15.51 13.56
C GLU A 59 2.68 14.62 12.32
N ALA A 60 3.60 13.65 12.34
CA ALA A 60 3.72 12.67 11.27
C ALA A 60 2.44 11.83 11.12
N ILE A 61 1.84 11.38 12.22
CA ILE A 61 0.57 10.65 12.20
C ILE A 61 -0.56 11.50 11.63
N PHE A 62 -0.65 12.77 12.00
CA PHE A 62 -1.66 13.69 11.46
C PHE A 62 -1.47 13.91 9.96
N ALA A 63 -0.22 14.16 9.52
CA ALA A 63 0.09 14.31 8.10
C ALA A 63 -0.30 13.08 7.27
N LEU A 64 -0.01 11.86 7.78
CA LEU A 64 -0.42 10.61 7.12
C LEU A 64 -1.94 10.43 7.10
N ARG A 65 -2.66 10.84 8.17
CA ARG A 65 -4.13 10.80 8.20
C ARG A 65 -4.75 11.73 7.16
N GLU A 66 -4.25 12.95 7.05
CA GLU A 66 -4.70 13.89 6.01
C GLU A 66 -4.50 13.31 4.59
N VAL A 67 -3.39 12.59 4.35
CA VAL A 67 -3.18 11.93 3.07
C VAL A 67 -4.25 10.88 2.81
N VAL A 68 -4.59 10.01 3.78
CA VAL A 68 -5.60 8.97 3.58
C VAL A 68 -7.03 9.49 3.56
N GLU A 69 -7.28 10.71 4.05
CA GLU A 69 -8.57 11.41 3.88
C GLU A 69 -8.75 11.87 2.43
N VAL A 70 -7.67 12.34 1.77
CA VAL A 70 -7.68 12.77 0.36
C VAL A 70 -7.62 11.56 -0.58
N ASP A 71 -6.69 10.65 -0.34
CA ASP A 71 -6.51 9.39 -1.09
C ASP A 71 -6.49 8.21 -0.13
N SER A 72 -7.65 7.62 0.07
CA SER A 72 -7.79 6.47 0.95
C SER A 72 -7.00 5.24 0.49
N ASN A 73 -6.56 5.19 -0.76
CA ASN A 73 -5.75 4.12 -1.35
C ASN A 73 -4.27 4.48 -1.47
N HIS A 74 -3.82 5.53 -0.80
CA HIS A 74 -2.41 5.84 -0.75
C HIS A 74 -1.64 4.76 0.03
N ARG A 75 -0.94 3.89 -0.69
CA ARG A 75 -0.28 2.68 -0.14
C ARG A 75 0.60 3.00 1.06
N ASP A 76 1.54 3.92 0.91
CA ASP A 76 2.55 4.21 1.94
C ASP A 76 1.93 4.86 3.18
N ALA A 77 0.97 5.77 3.01
CA ALA A 77 0.26 6.37 4.14
C ALA A 77 -0.52 5.31 4.94
N GLN A 78 -1.20 4.36 4.27
CA GLN A 78 -1.87 3.25 4.94
C GLN A 78 -0.87 2.34 5.66
N PHE A 79 0.28 2.04 5.02
CA PHE A 79 1.31 1.20 5.60
C PHE A 79 1.89 1.81 6.89
N TYR A 80 2.36 3.05 6.84
CA TYR A 80 2.96 3.70 8.02
C TYR A 80 1.94 3.92 9.14
N LEU A 81 0.69 4.27 8.84
CA LEU A 81 -0.36 4.33 9.86
C LEU A 81 -0.67 2.94 10.45
N GLY A 82 -0.50 1.86 9.68
CA GLY A 82 -0.55 0.48 10.16
C GLY A 82 0.57 0.19 11.16
N GLN A 83 1.81 0.58 10.83
CA GLN A 83 2.95 0.45 11.73
C GLN A 83 2.74 1.18 13.07
N PHE A 84 2.23 2.41 13.04
CA PHE A 84 1.85 3.13 14.25
C PHE A 84 0.77 2.42 15.05
N SER A 85 -0.15 1.76 14.37
CA SER A 85 -1.19 0.98 15.04
C SER A 85 -0.61 -0.25 15.74
N ILE A 86 0.41 -0.92 15.16
CA ILE A 86 1.18 -1.98 15.83
C ILE A 86 1.87 -1.42 17.09
N MET A 87 2.65 -0.35 16.93
CA MET A 87 3.42 0.26 18.03
C MET A 87 2.54 0.67 19.21
N SER A 88 1.29 1.04 18.95
CA SER A 88 0.32 1.44 19.97
C SER A 88 -0.63 0.32 20.44
N GLY A 89 -0.39 -0.93 20.02
CA GLY A 89 -1.22 -2.09 20.38
C GLY A 89 -2.63 -2.08 19.79
N GLN A 90 -2.88 -1.22 18.76
CA GLN A 90 -4.18 -1.12 18.11
C GLN A 90 -4.32 -2.16 16.99
N TRP A 91 -4.26 -3.45 17.37
CA TRP A 91 -4.17 -4.59 16.46
C TRP A 91 -5.25 -4.61 15.37
N ASN A 92 -6.50 -4.34 15.72
CA ASN A 92 -7.59 -4.29 14.75
C ASN A 92 -7.35 -3.24 13.65
N LYS A 93 -6.91 -2.03 14.04
CA LYS A 93 -6.61 -0.97 13.07
C LYS A 93 -5.41 -1.31 12.21
N ALA A 94 -4.38 -1.94 12.78
CA ALA A 94 -3.23 -2.43 12.04
C ALA A 94 -3.64 -3.45 10.96
N ILE A 95 -4.42 -4.47 11.35
CA ILE A 95 -4.95 -5.50 10.46
C ILE A 95 -5.74 -4.88 9.30
N ASP A 96 -6.66 -3.95 9.59
CA ASP A 96 -7.48 -3.29 8.56
C ASP A 96 -6.64 -2.51 7.55
N ARG A 97 -5.59 -1.82 8.04
CA ARG A 97 -4.69 -1.04 7.20
C ARG A 97 -3.82 -1.94 6.32
N PHE A 98 -3.20 -2.98 6.86
CA PHE A 98 -2.37 -3.89 6.05
C PHE A 98 -3.20 -4.69 5.05
N LYS A 99 -4.41 -5.12 5.41
CA LYS A 99 -5.35 -5.68 4.44
C LYS A 99 -5.67 -4.69 3.31
N LYS A 100 -5.75 -3.40 3.62
CA LYS A 100 -5.95 -2.38 2.58
C LYS A 100 -4.72 -2.22 1.70
N VAL A 101 -3.51 -2.22 2.27
CA VAL A 101 -2.26 -2.22 1.50
C VAL A 101 -2.20 -3.42 0.56
N LEU A 102 -2.52 -4.63 1.03
CA LEU A 102 -2.53 -5.85 0.21
C LEU A 102 -3.63 -5.86 -0.88
N ARG A 103 -4.73 -5.12 -0.68
CA ARG A 103 -5.71 -4.89 -1.77
C ARG A 103 -5.18 -3.95 -2.86
N ILE A 104 -4.29 -3.01 -2.50
CA ILE A 104 -3.65 -2.09 -3.44
C ILE A 104 -2.52 -2.80 -4.19
N ASN A 105 -1.70 -3.55 -3.45
CA ASN A 105 -0.60 -4.35 -3.97
C ASN A 105 -0.57 -5.71 -3.24
N SER A 106 -1.07 -6.75 -3.90
CA SER A 106 -1.17 -8.09 -3.32
C SER A 106 0.19 -8.77 -3.09
N SER A 107 1.24 -8.33 -3.79
CA SER A 107 2.61 -8.84 -3.64
C SER A 107 3.47 -8.04 -2.64
N ASP A 108 2.85 -7.23 -1.79
CA ASP A 108 3.55 -6.40 -0.81
C ASP A 108 4.08 -7.22 0.36
N GLU A 109 5.36 -7.56 0.31
CA GLU A 109 6.06 -8.42 1.27
C GLU A 109 6.09 -7.85 2.68
N TYR A 110 6.23 -6.54 2.81
CA TYR A 110 6.22 -5.86 4.11
C TYR A 110 4.81 -5.77 4.72
N ALA A 111 3.80 -5.66 3.86
CA ALA A 111 2.42 -5.61 4.33
C ALA A 111 1.93 -6.97 4.82
N ILE A 112 2.30 -8.08 4.14
CA ILE A 112 1.90 -9.41 4.61
C ILE A 112 2.61 -9.78 5.93
N GLU A 113 3.89 -9.45 6.07
CA GLU A 113 4.62 -9.63 7.32
C GLU A 113 3.95 -8.87 8.47
N SER A 114 3.69 -7.59 8.25
CA SER A 114 3.06 -6.72 9.26
C SER A 114 1.64 -7.16 9.62
N LEU A 115 0.88 -7.67 8.64
CA LEU A 115 -0.44 -8.25 8.87
C LEU A 115 -0.35 -9.48 9.76
N ALA A 116 0.58 -10.39 9.44
CA ALA A 116 0.79 -11.61 10.22
C ALA A 116 1.21 -11.28 11.66
N ILE A 117 2.13 -10.34 11.86
CA ILE A 117 2.53 -9.84 13.18
C ILE A 117 1.31 -9.30 13.95
N ALA A 118 0.52 -8.42 13.32
CA ALA A 118 -0.63 -7.80 13.98
C ALA A 118 -1.70 -8.83 14.38
N ARG A 119 -1.96 -9.84 13.54
CA ARG A 119 -2.88 -10.94 13.85
C ARG A 119 -2.35 -11.83 14.97
N PHE A 120 -1.08 -12.20 14.89
CA PHE A 120 -0.45 -13.06 15.90
C PHE A 120 -0.50 -12.40 17.28
N GLN A 121 -0.11 -11.13 17.37
CA GLN A 121 -0.15 -10.35 18.61
C GLN A 121 -1.58 -10.12 19.14
N LYS A 122 -2.57 -10.10 18.25
CA LYS A 122 -3.98 -10.04 18.62
C LYS A 122 -4.49 -11.37 19.20
N GLY A 123 -3.77 -12.47 19.01
CA GLY A 123 -4.22 -13.84 19.35
C GLY A 123 -4.88 -14.59 18.20
N GLU A 124 -4.98 -14.01 17.00
CA GLU A 124 -5.48 -14.68 15.80
C GLU A 124 -4.36 -15.52 15.13
N LYS A 125 -3.70 -16.39 15.94
CA LYS A 125 -2.47 -17.10 15.55
C LYS A 125 -2.64 -17.95 14.30
N ASN A 126 -3.70 -18.75 14.22
CA ASN A 126 -3.98 -19.56 13.05
C ASN A 126 -4.22 -18.73 11.79
N GLY A 127 -4.90 -17.57 11.92
CA GLY A 127 -5.12 -16.64 10.81
C GLY A 127 -3.82 -16.01 10.30
N ALA A 128 -2.85 -15.73 11.19
CA ALA A 128 -1.53 -15.25 10.80
C ALA A 128 -0.76 -16.30 9.97
N VAL A 129 -0.81 -17.56 10.42
CA VAL A 129 -0.18 -18.70 9.71
C VAL A 129 -0.84 -18.90 8.33
N GLU A 130 -2.15 -18.83 8.24
CA GLU A 130 -2.89 -18.98 6.99
C GLU A 130 -2.56 -17.86 5.99
N ASP A 131 -2.54 -16.61 6.43
CA ASP A 131 -2.17 -15.47 5.58
C ASP A 131 -0.76 -15.64 4.98
N LEU A 132 0.24 -16.03 5.81
CA LEU A 132 1.61 -16.25 5.35
C LEU A 132 1.70 -17.40 4.35
N LYS A 133 1.03 -18.54 4.60
CA LYS A 133 1.00 -19.68 3.68
C LYS A 133 0.42 -19.28 2.33
N ASN A 134 -0.78 -18.67 2.33
CA ASN A 134 -1.46 -18.25 1.11
C ASN A 134 -0.61 -17.26 0.30
N TYR A 135 0.10 -16.36 0.98
CA TYR A 135 1.00 -15.42 0.32
C TYR A 135 2.19 -16.14 -0.32
N LEU A 136 2.89 -17.00 0.41
CA LEU A 136 4.06 -17.75 -0.09
C LEU A 136 3.71 -18.70 -1.24
N GLU A 137 2.51 -19.27 -1.23
CA GLU A 137 2.00 -20.08 -2.34
C GLU A 137 1.70 -19.23 -3.59
N SER A 138 1.16 -18.02 -3.38
CA SER A 138 0.80 -17.11 -4.48
C SER A 138 2.01 -16.40 -5.08
N PHE A 139 3.06 -16.18 -4.30
CA PHE A 139 4.26 -15.43 -4.67
C PHE A 139 5.56 -16.21 -4.34
N PRO A 140 5.83 -17.36 -4.98
CA PRO A 140 6.93 -18.26 -4.63
C PRO A 140 8.34 -17.70 -4.92
N ASN A 141 8.43 -16.59 -5.67
CA ASN A 141 9.69 -15.89 -5.98
C ASN A 141 9.79 -14.53 -5.28
N SER A 142 9.16 -14.39 -4.14
CA SER A 142 9.25 -13.20 -3.31
C SER A 142 10.70 -12.93 -2.89
N SER A 143 11.14 -11.67 -2.90
CA SER A 143 12.51 -11.32 -2.48
C SER A 143 12.77 -11.63 -1.01
N ARG A 144 11.71 -11.75 -0.21
CA ARG A 144 11.73 -12.06 1.22
C ARG A 144 11.15 -13.43 1.57
N ASP A 145 11.16 -14.37 0.61
CA ASP A 145 10.59 -15.71 0.81
C ASP A 145 11.20 -16.42 2.04
N SER A 146 12.53 -16.36 2.21
CA SER A 146 13.22 -16.99 3.33
C SER A 146 12.82 -16.42 4.69
N GLU A 147 12.70 -15.10 4.80
CA GLU A 147 12.29 -14.42 6.02
C GLU A 147 10.84 -14.74 6.38
N LEU A 148 9.95 -14.71 5.40
CA LEU A 148 8.54 -15.02 5.60
C LEU A 148 8.30 -16.49 5.97
N ARG A 149 9.09 -17.43 5.41
CA ARG A 149 9.07 -18.85 5.83
C ARG A 149 9.57 -19.03 7.26
N THR A 150 10.65 -18.36 7.62
CA THR A 150 11.17 -18.40 8.99
C THR A 150 10.13 -17.88 9.99
N LEU A 151 9.45 -16.79 9.66
CA LEU A 151 8.35 -16.26 10.47
C LEU A 151 7.19 -17.26 10.59
N LEU A 152 6.81 -17.88 9.48
CA LEU A 152 5.76 -18.90 9.44
C LEU A 152 6.10 -20.09 10.35
N GLU A 153 7.33 -20.63 10.25
CA GLU A 153 7.81 -21.75 11.06
C GLU A 153 7.83 -21.40 12.55
N SER A 154 8.27 -20.19 12.90
CA SER A 154 8.25 -19.67 14.26
C SER A 154 6.84 -19.67 14.85
N TYR A 155 5.87 -19.15 14.11
CA TYR A 155 4.48 -19.09 14.55
C TYR A 155 3.85 -20.47 14.69
N GLN A 156 4.14 -21.39 13.78
CA GLN A 156 3.67 -22.78 13.88
C GLN A 156 4.27 -23.50 15.10
N GLY A 157 5.55 -23.29 15.36
CA GLY A 157 6.24 -23.85 16.54
C GLY A 157 5.64 -23.36 17.85
N GLU A 158 5.33 -22.05 17.96
CA GLU A 158 4.70 -21.47 19.14
C GLU A 158 3.30 -22.06 19.39
N ILE A 159 2.47 -22.16 18.35
CA ILE A 159 1.14 -22.77 18.44
C ILE A 159 1.24 -24.23 18.91
N GLN A 160 2.20 -25.01 18.37
CA GLN A 160 2.39 -26.41 18.77
C GLN A 160 2.86 -26.56 20.21
N SER A 161 3.71 -25.66 20.71
CA SER A 161 4.16 -25.70 22.11
C SER A 161 3.01 -25.42 23.08
N GLU A 162 2.17 -24.43 22.78
CA GLU A 162 0.99 -24.12 23.60
C GLU A 162 0.01 -25.31 23.70
N VAL A 163 -0.21 -26.03 22.60
CA VAL A 163 -1.09 -27.22 22.59
C VAL A 163 -0.54 -28.34 23.47
N LYS A 164 0.79 -28.50 23.54
CA LYS A 164 1.45 -29.53 24.37
C LYS A 164 1.40 -29.20 25.86
N GLU A 165 1.41 -27.92 26.24
CA GLU A 165 1.36 -27.50 27.64
C GLU A 165 -0.03 -27.66 28.27
N VAL A 166 -1.08 -27.77 27.45
CA VAL A 166 -2.48 -27.90 27.88
C VAL A 166 -2.92 -29.36 28.03
N GLN A 167 -2.12 -30.31 27.50
CA GLN A 167 -2.38 -31.77 27.59
C GLN A 167 -1.69 -32.43 28.78
#